data_c02088865303e53d356316085aa93905
#
_entry.id   c02088865303e53d356316085aa93905
#
_cell.length_a   1.000
_cell.length_b   1.000
_cell.length_c   1.000
_cell.angle_alpha   90.00
_cell.angle_beta   90.00
_cell.angle_gamma   90.00
#
_symmetry.space_group_name_H-M   'P 1'
#
loop_
_entity.id
_entity.type
_entity.pdbx_description
1 polymer ?
#
loop_
_entity_poly.entity_id
_entity_poly.type
_entity_poly.pdbx_seq_one_letter_code
_entity_poly.pdbx_strand_id
1 'polypeptide(L)' 'MLLLSGCSKVTKENYDKIKSGMSYEETVELLGKPEGCSETLGISNCEWKNDDAKIVITFISNQVTITVAEGLK' A
#
# COMPACT_ATOMS: atom_id res chain seq x y z
N MET A 1 -12.81 19.68 3.57
CA MET A 1 -12.72 19.27 3.07
C MET A 1 -13.05 18.56 2.31
N LEU A 2 -13.37 18.21 2.19
CA LEU A 2 -13.61 17.69 1.46
C LEU A 2 -13.66 16.74 0.83
N LEU A 3 -13.77 16.28 0.83
CA LEU A 3 -13.81 15.39 0.29
C LEU A 3 -13.70 14.84 -0.71
N LEU A 4 -12.98 14.82 -0.88
CA LEU A 4 -13.06 14.27 -1.91
C LEU A 4 -13.33 12.95 -2.18
N SER A 5 -14.07 12.52 -2.25
CA SER A 5 -14.54 11.19 -2.41
C SER A 5 -14.28 10.72 -3.79
N GLY A 6 -14.14 9.39 -3.99
CA GLY A 6 -13.88 8.80 -5.28
C GLY A 6 -12.44 8.87 -5.73
N CYS A 7 -11.61 9.53 -4.98
CA CYS A 7 -10.20 9.59 -5.30
C CYS A 7 -9.48 8.44 -4.65
N SER A 8 -8.87 7.59 -5.46
CA SER A 8 -8.06 6.52 -4.94
C SER A 8 -6.69 7.02 -4.58
N LYS A 9 -6.12 6.45 -3.54
CA LYS A 9 -4.73 6.72 -3.18
C LYS A 9 -3.78 5.72 -3.83
N VAL A 10 -4.31 4.77 -4.57
CA VAL A 10 -3.50 3.76 -5.26
C VAL A 10 -3.02 4.34 -6.58
N THR A 11 -2.00 5.15 -6.51
CA THR A 11 -1.45 5.85 -7.67
C THR A 11 0.05 5.66 -7.73
N LYS A 12 0.62 5.90 -8.90
CA LYS A 12 2.07 5.84 -9.06
C LYS A 12 2.76 6.87 -8.18
N GLU A 13 2.17 8.04 -8.07
CA GLU A 13 2.73 9.09 -7.24
C GLU A 13 2.85 8.66 -5.78
N ASN A 14 1.80 8.07 -5.24
CA ASN A 14 1.83 7.61 -3.86
C ASN A 14 2.72 6.38 -3.69
N TYR A 15 2.69 5.49 -4.67
CA TYR A 15 3.56 4.32 -4.65
C TYR A 15 5.03 4.72 -4.62
N ASP A 16 5.39 5.75 -5.39
CA ASP A 16 6.78 6.21 -5.45
C ASP A 16 7.26 6.80 -4.13
N LYS A 17 6.35 7.12 -3.22
CA LYS A 17 6.70 7.65 -1.90
C LYS A 17 6.97 6.53 -0.89
N ILE A 18 6.66 5.29 -1.23
CA ILE A 18 6.87 4.16 -0.34
C ILE A 18 8.36 3.85 -0.29
N LYS A 19 8.89 3.71 0.91
CA LYS A 19 10.32 3.45 1.10
C LYS A 19 10.52 2.25 2.01
N SER A 20 11.61 1.53 1.81
CA SER A 20 11.99 0.43 2.69
C SER A 20 12.13 0.94 4.11
N GLY A 21 11.62 0.18 5.07
CA GLY A 21 11.65 0.55 6.47
C GLY A 21 10.48 1.39 6.93
N MET A 22 9.64 1.84 6.00
CA MET A 22 8.44 2.61 6.34
C MET A 22 7.48 1.73 7.12
N SER A 23 6.80 2.29 8.13
CA SER A 23 5.88 1.50 8.93
C SER A 23 4.58 1.23 8.18
N TYR A 24 3.83 0.25 8.66
CA TYR A 24 2.51 -0.05 8.12
C TYR A 24 1.62 1.19 8.19
N GLU A 25 1.64 1.89 9.32
CA GLU A 25 0.80 3.08 9.51
C GLU A 25 1.13 4.17 8.50
N GLU A 26 2.42 4.39 8.25
CA GLU A 26 2.83 5.38 7.27
C GLU A 26 2.39 5.00 5.86
N THR A 27 2.45 3.71 5.55
CA THR A 27 2.02 3.20 4.26
C THR A 27 0.52 3.41 4.07
N VAL A 28 -0.27 3.19 5.11
CA VAL A 28 -1.71 3.38 5.05
C VAL A 28 -2.04 4.86 4.85
N GLU A 29 -1.26 5.75 5.41
CA GLU A 29 -1.47 7.18 5.18
C GLU A 29 -1.29 7.54 3.71
N LEU A 30 -0.38 6.87 3.03
CA LEU A 30 -0.12 7.14 1.62
C LEU A 30 -1.10 6.42 0.70
N LEU A 31 -1.40 5.15 0.98
CA LEU A 31 -2.17 4.31 0.06
C LEU A 31 -3.61 4.09 0.48
N GLY A 32 -3.95 4.46 1.70
CA GLY A 32 -5.27 4.19 2.24
C GLY A 32 -5.35 2.79 2.82
N LYS A 33 -6.55 2.35 3.14
CA LYS A 33 -6.77 1.06 3.76
C LYS A 33 -6.58 -0.04 2.72
N PRO A 34 -5.80 -1.09 3.01
CA PRO A 34 -5.62 -2.17 2.03
C PRO A 34 -6.89 -2.99 1.86
N GLU A 35 -7.01 -3.63 0.71
CA GLU A 35 -8.10 -4.56 0.43
C GLU A 35 -8.06 -5.74 1.37
N GLY A 36 -6.89 -6.22 1.66
CA GLY A 36 -6.72 -7.33 2.58
C GLY A 36 -5.27 -7.55 2.89
N CYS A 37 -5.04 -8.19 4.01
CA CYS A 37 -3.69 -8.54 4.46
C CYS A 37 -3.69 -9.96 4.95
N SER A 38 -2.56 -10.64 4.73
CA SER A 38 -2.32 -11.97 5.25
C SER A 38 -1.07 -11.92 6.10
N GLU A 39 -1.11 -12.50 7.28
CA GLU A 39 0.04 -12.46 8.19
C GLU A 39 0.45 -13.86 8.56
N THR A 40 1.74 -14.14 8.51
CA THR A 40 2.30 -15.42 8.89
C THR A 40 3.68 -15.20 9.47
N LEU A 41 3.91 -15.62 10.69
CA LEU A 41 5.23 -15.61 11.33
C LEU A 41 5.90 -14.24 11.29
N GLY A 42 5.13 -13.20 11.55
CA GLY A 42 5.67 -11.82 11.59
C GLY A 42 5.82 -11.18 10.23
N ILE A 43 5.40 -11.87 9.17
CA ILE A 43 5.44 -11.34 7.82
C ILE A 43 4.01 -11.06 7.37
N SER A 44 3.74 -9.83 6.96
CA SER A 44 2.41 -9.44 6.48
C SER A 44 2.48 -9.08 5.01
N ASN A 45 1.56 -9.59 4.24
CA ASN A 45 1.41 -9.21 2.83
C ASN A 45 0.10 -8.50 2.67
N CYS A 46 0.14 -7.25 2.30
CA CYS A 46 -1.07 -6.45 2.14
C CYS A 46 -1.25 -6.06 0.68
N GLU A 47 -2.50 -5.99 0.26
CA GLU A 47 -2.82 -5.73 -1.12
C GLU A 47 -3.73 -4.53 -1.22
N TRP A 48 -3.40 -3.60 -2.12
CA TRP A 48 -4.23 -2.45 -2.46
C TRP A 48 -4.63 -2.58 -3.91
N LYS A 49 -5.89 -2.37 -4.20
CA LYS A 49 -6.41 -2.47 -5.56
C LYS A 49 -7.24 -1.26 -5.92
N ASN A 50 -7.18 -0.87 -7.18
CA ASN A 50 -8.03 0.19 -7.71
C ASN A 50 -8.17 -0.02 -9.22
N ASP A 51 -9.34 -0.45 -9.67
CA ASP A 51 -9.60 -0.71 -11.08
C ASP A 51 -8.53 -1.65 -11.66
N ASP A 52 -7.66 -1.12 -12.50
CA ASP A 52 -6.62 -1.90 -13.15
C ASP A 52 -5.31 -1.89 -12.38
N ALA A 53 -5.23 -1.18 -11.29
CA ALA A 53 -4.00 -1.04 -10.55
C ALA A 53 -3.99 -1.93 -9.32
N LYS A 54 -2.82 -2.43 -9.00
CA LYS A 54 -2.65 -3.27 -7.81
C LYS A 54 -1.28 -3.01 -7.20
N ILE A 55 -1.22 -2.92 -5.90
CA ILE A 55 0.02 -2.81 -5.15
C ILE A 55 0.03 -3.90 -4.09
N VAL A 56 1.12 -4.64 -3.99
CA VAL A 56 1.32 -5.62 -2.94
C VAL A 56 2.57 -5.24 -2.18
N ILE A 57 2.46 -5.13 -0.88
CA ILE A 57 3.58 -4.77 -0.04
C ILE A 57 3.76 -5.82 1.04
N THR A 58 4.99 -6.27 1.22
CA THR A 58 5.35 -7.20 2.27
C THR A 58 5.99 -6.42 3.41
N PHE A 59 5.45 -6.60 4.60
CA PHE A 59 5.95 -5.96 5.82
C PHE A 59 6.58 -7.03 6.69
N ILE A 60 7.80 -6.79 7.15
CA ILE A 60 8.47 -7.65 8.11
C ILE A 60 8.75 -6.80 9.32
N SER A 61 8.30 -7.23 10.49
CA SER A 61 8.40 -6.48 11.73
C SER A 61 7.80 -5.07 11.57
N ASN A 62 6.66 -5.01 10.89
CA ASN A 62 5.90 -3.76 10.68
C ASN A 62 6.64 -2.76 9.79
N GLN A 63 7.58 -3.23 8.98
CA GLN A 63 8.34 -2.35 8.09
C GLN A 63 8.27 -2.85 6.65
N VAL A 64 8.14 -1.92 5.72
CA VAL A 64 8.11 -2.25 4.29
C VAL A 64 9.42 -2.91 3.88
N THR A 65 9.32 -4.07 3.27
CA THR A 65 10.48 -4.83 2.83
C THR A 65 10.48 -5.03 1.32
N ILE A 66 9.35 -5.47 0.78
CA ILE A 66 9.22 -5.73 -0.65
C ILE A 66 7.96 -5.04 -1.15
N THR A 67 8.04 -4.41 -2.30
CA THR A 67 6.88 -3.81 -2.93
C THR A 67 6.77 -4.28 -4.37
N VAL A 68 5.55 -4.52 -4.82
CA VAL A 68 5.25 -4.90 -6.20
C VAL A 68 4.05 -4.08 -6.64
N ALA A 69 4.07 -3.56 -7.84
CA ALA A 69 2.95 -2.79 -8.36
C ALA A 69 2.70 -3.14 -9.81
N GLU A 70 1.43 -3.09 -10.19
CA GLU A 70 0.99 -3.33 -11.56
C GLU A 70 -0.06 -2.31 -11.95
N GLY A 71 -0.04 -1.87 -13.18
CA GLY A 71 -1.09 -1.02 -13.73
C GLY A 71 -1.18 0.38 -13.17
N LEU A 72 -0.16 0.83 -12.48
CA LEU A 72 -0.16 2.19 -11.94
C LEU A 72 0.06 3.21 -13.04
N LYS A 73 -0.57 4.35 -12.88
CA LYS A 73 -0.47 5.44 -13.85
C LYS A 73 -0.13 6.74 -13.21
#